data_70129e59ae714089e8d981d1e93b59b4
#
_entry.id   70129e59ae714089e8d981d1e93b59b4
#
_cell.length_a   1.000
_cell.length_b   1.000
_cell.length_c   1.000
_cell.angle_alpha   90.00
_cell.angle_beta   90.00
_cell.angle_gamma   90.00
#
_symmetry.space_group_name_H-M   'P 1'
#
loop_
_entity.id
_entity.type
_entity.pdbx_description
1 polymer ?
#
loop_
_entity_poly.entity_id
_entity_poly.type
_entity_poly.pdbx_seq_one_letter_code
_entity_poly.pdbx_strand_id
1 'polypeptide(L)'
;MSGKQVSVFLGDDASPEVMEPTIDIVESMNLGLTFNYPLIGAAAEQATGSALPAETKQAIDEADATLFGSTSGNSTSALFYLRWGKQTFANVRPCIWQPGYASPMAKPEGIDFVIVRENLEDLYLGLEGDIEELAALNYYSRHARANLSDLGPGKY
;
A
#
# COMPACT_ATOMS: atom_id res chain seq x y z
N MET A 1 -10.58 27.98 -9.60
CA MET A 1 -9.85 26.71 -9.72
C MET A 1 -10.77 25.66 -9.11
N SER A 2 -11.08 24.58 -9.81
CA SER A 2 -11.81 23.46 -9.21
C SER A 2 -10.93 22.90 -8.09
N GLY A 3 -11.50 22.72 -6.89
CA GLY A 3 -10.79 22.11 -5.78
C GLY A 3 -10.31 20.71 -6.14
N LYS A 4 -9.20 20.26 -5.55
CA LYS A 4 -8.69 18.91 -5.73
C LYS A 4 -9.48 17.92 -4.85
N GLN A 5 -9.83 16.78 -5.41
CA GLN A 5 -10.55 15.73 -4.69
C GLN A 5 -9.59 14.72 -4.07
N VAL A 6 -9.81 14.38 -2.82
CA VAL A 6 -9.00 13.41 -2.06
C VAL A 6 -9.92 12.35 -1.47
N SER A 7 -9.70 11.09 -1.85
CA SER A 7 -10.34 9.96 -1.19
C SER A 7 -9.61 9.65 0.12
N VAL A 8 -10.35 9.58 1.23
CA VAL A 8 -9.78 9.40 2.57
C VAL A 8 -10.20 8.04 3.12
N PHE A 9 -9.22 7.28 3.57
CA PHE A 9 -9.42 6.04 4.30
C PHE A 9 -8.74 6.14 5.66
N LEU A 10 -9.51 6.09 6.72
CA LEU A 10 -8.99 6.23 8.09
C LEU A 10 -8.05 5.08 8.48
N GLY A 11 -8.17 3.93 7.80
CA GLY A 11 -7.38 2.75 8.11
C GLY A 11 -7.96 1.91 9.24
N ASP A 12 -7.14 0.99 9.74
CA ASP A 12 -7.56 0.01 10.75
C ASP A 12 -6.91 0.29 12.12
N ASP A 13 -7.40 -0.38 13.14
CA ASP A 13 -6.90 -0.38 14.53
C ASP A 13 -6.82 1.05 15.13
N ALA A 14 -5.66 1.51 15.54
CA ALA A 14 -5.43 2.82 16.10
C ALA A 14 -5.27 3.94 15.03
N SER A 15 -5.31 3.61 13.75
CA SER A 15 -5.11 4.58 12.68
C SER A 15 -6.14 5.71 12.67
N PRO A 16 -7.44 5.48 12.91
CA PRO A 16 -8.44 6.55 12.98
C PRO A 16 -8.10 7.63 14.00
N GLU A 17 -7.56 7.25 15.17
CA GLU A 17 -7.18 8.19 16.24
C GLU A 17 -6.14 9.23 15.78
N VAL A 18 -5.32 8.89 14.78
CA VAL A 18 -4.31 9.77 14.20
C VAL A 18 -4.84 10.46 12.94
N MET A 19 -5.62 9.75 12.14
CA MET A 19 -6.11 10.26 10.87
C MET A 19 -7.17 11.35 11.04
N GLU A 20 -8.09 11.20 11.97
CA GLU A 20 -9.14 12.21 12.21
C GLU A 20 -8.54 13.59 12.56
N PRO A 21 -7.68 13.74 13.59
CA PRO A 21 -7.08 15.03 13.86
C PRO A 21 -6.14 15.52 12.75
N THR A 22 -5.53 14.60 11.97
CA THR A 22 -4.74 14.98 10.80
C THR A 22 -5.60 15.63 9.72
N ILE A 23 -6.78 15.09 9.45
CA ILE A 23 -7.74 15.65 8.51
C ILE A 23 -8.20 17.03 8.97
N ASP A 24 -8.56 17.19 10.25
CA ASP A 24 -8.96 18.48 10.83
C ASP A 24 -7.88 19.54 10.63
N ILE A 25 -6.61 19.20 10.83
CA ILE A 25 -5.48 20.10 10.58
C ILE A 25 -5.42 20.49 9.10
N VAL A 26 -5.48 19.51 8.19
CA VAL A 26 -5.40 19.77 6.75
C VAL A 26 -6.58 20.62 6.27
N GLU A 27 -7.79 20.37 6.76
CA GLU A 27 -8.97 21.19 6.47
C GLU A 27 -8.80 22.65 6.94
N SER A 28 -8.24 22.84 8.15
CA SER A 28 -7.97 24.18 8.71
C SER A 28 -6.98 24.99 7.88
N MET A 29 -6.13 24.34 7.08
CA MET A 29 -5.18 25.01 6.19
C MET A 29 -5.83 25.63 4.94
N ASN A 30 -7.09 25.36 4.66
CA ASN A 30 -7.85 25.89 3.53
C ASN A 30 -7.16 25.76 2.17
N LEU A 31 -6.61 24.56 1.88
CA LEU A 31 -5.84 24.29 0.67
C LEU A 31 -6.71 24.09 -0.60
N GLY A 32 -8.02 24.27 -0.51
CA GLY A 32 -8.95 24.04 -1.61
C GLY A 32 -9.12 22.54 -1.94
N LEU A 33 -8.94 21.67 -0.93
CA LEU A 33 -9.20 20.25 -1.03
C LEU A 33 -10.65 19.92 -0.70
N THR A 34 -11.19 18.91 -1.37
CA THR A 34 -12.49 18.31 -1.04
C THR A 34 -12.26 16.85 -0.69
N PHE A 35 -12.70 16.44 0.50
CA PHE A 35 -12.54 15.07 0.97
C PHE A 35 -13.80 14.25 0.73
N ASN A 36 -13.64 13.00 0.29
CA ASN A 36 -14.66 11.97 0.29
C ASN A 36 -14.20 10.77 1.12
N TYR A 37 -15.15 10.02 1.67
CA TYR A 37 -14.87 8.94 2.62
C TYR A 37 -15.55 7.64 2.14
N PRO A 38 -15.05 7.00 1.07
CA PRO A 38 -15.63 5.76 0.58
C PRO A 38 -15.42 4.62 1.58
N LEU A 39 -16.36 3.69 1.64
CA LEU A 39 -16.27 2.55 2.56
C LEU A 39 -15.23 1.54 2.09
N ILE A 40 -14.42 1.03 3.03
CA ILE A 40 -13.46 -0.08 2.83
C ILE A 40 -13.52 -1.06 4.00
N GLY A 41 -12.88 -2.21 3.83
CA GLY A 41 -12.67 -3.19 4.88
C GLY A 41 -13.95 -3.77 5.45
N ALA A 42 -13.99 -4.01 6.76
CA ALA A 42 -15.10 -4.67 7.42
C ALA A 42 -16.44 -3.91 7.27
N ALA A 43 -16.42 -2.58 7.30
CA ALA A 43 -17.63 -1.77 7.12
C ALA A 43 -18.19 -1.90 5.71
N ALA A 44 -17.34 -1.92 4.70
CA ALA A 44 -17.74 -2.12 3.32
C ALA A 44 -18.28 -3.54 3.10
N GLU A 45 -17.61 -4.54 3.65
CA GLU A 45 -18.03 -5.95 3.54
C GLU A 45 -19.40 -6.18 4.17
N GLN A 46 -19.65 -5.60 5.34
CA GLN A 46 -20.95 -5.67 6.00
C GLN A 46 -22.06 -5.01 5.17
N ALA A 47 -21.76 -3.88 4.54
CA ALA A 47 -22.75 -3.10 3.79
C ALA A 47 -23.01 -3.66 2.38
N THR A 48 -22.00 -4.23 1.71
CA THR A 48 -22.05 -4.54 0.28
C THR A 48 -21.65 -5.98 -0.07
N GLY A 49 -21.12 -6.75 0.89
CA GLY A 49 -20.56 -8.09 0.67
C GLY A 49 -19.15 -8.07 0.06
N SER A 50 -18.48 -6.92 0.00
CA SER A 50 -17.11 -6.78 -0.51
C SER A 50 -16.30 -5.80 0.34
N ALA A 51 -15.09 -6.18 0.74
CA ALA A 51 -14.17 -5.30 1.47
C ALA A 51 -13.64 -4.12 0.61
N LEU A 52 -13.80 -4.21 -0.71
CA LEU A 52 -13.47 -3.14 -1.66
C LEU A 52 -14.52 -3.08 -2.78
N PRO A 53 -15.67 -2.39 -2.55
CA PRO A 53 -16.74 -2.26 -3.53
C PRO A 53 -16.31 -1.54 -4.81
N ALA A 54 -17.07 -1.77 -5.90
CA ALA A 54 -16.83 -1.09 -7.19
C ALA A 54 -16.93 0.43 -7.07
N GLU A 55 -17.87 0.93 -6.27
CA GLU A 55 -18.05 2.36 -6.00
C GLU A 55 -16.82 2.97 -5.30
N THR A 56 -16.20 2.23 -4.40
CA THR A 56 -14.97 2.67 -3.74
C THR A 56 -13.79 2.72 -4.71
N LYS A 57 -13.67 1.73 -5.59
CA LYS A 57 -12.66 1.76 -6.67
C LYS A 57 -12.87 2.98 -7.58
N GLN A 58 -14.11 3.23 -7.97
CA GLN A 58 -14.44 4.40 -8.77
C GLN A 58 -14.09 5.70 -8.06
N ALA A 59 -14.40 5.83 -6.76
CA ALA A 59 -14.03 7.00 -5.98
C ALA A 59 -12.52 7.23 -5.89
N ILE A 60 -11.71 6.15 -5.79
CA ILE A 60 -10.25 6.21 -5.86
C ILE A 60 -9.80 6.66 -7.26
N ASP A 61 -10.42 6.14 -8.31
CA ASP A 61 -10.03 6.41 -9.70
C ASP A 61 -10.33 7.85 -10.13
N GLU A 62 -11.40 8.43 -9.62
CA GLU A 62 -11.84 9.79 -9.91
C GLU A 62 -11.15 10.85 -9.03
N ALA A 63 -10.56 10.45 -7.89
CA ALA A 63 -9.84 11.37 -7.02
C ALA A 63 -8.47 11.77 -7.57
N ASP A 64 -8.06 13.00 -7.27
CA ASP A 64 -6.69 13.49 -7.58
C ASP A 64 -5.63 12.82 -6.71
N ALA A 65 -6.00 12.41 -5.49
CA ALA A 65 -5.11 11.72 -4.53
C ALA A 65 -5.92 10.87 -3.55
N THR A 66 -5.21 9.96 -2.88
CA THR A 66 -5.76 9.17 -1.77
C THR A 66 -4.92 9.43 -0.52
N LEU A 67 -5.58 9.80 0.57
CA LEU A 67 -5.01 9.87 1.91
C LEU A 67 -5.41 8.59 2.66
N PHE A 68 -4.42 7.78 3.03
CA PHE A 68 -4.67 6.45 3.57
C PHE A 68 -3.93 6.25 4.90
N GLY A 69 -4.66 5.87 5.92
CA GLY A 69 -4.10 5.47 7.21
C GLY A 69 -3.40 4.11 7.15
N SER A 70 -2.96 3.59 8.29
CA SER A 70 -2.38 2.25 8.35
C SER A 70 -3.42 1.16 8.15
N THR A 71 -3.02 0.03 7.59
CA THR A 71 -3.92 -1.09 7.32
C THR A 71 -3.54 -2.32 8.10
N SER A 72 -4.56 -3.04 8.59
CA SER A 72 -4.48 -4.43 8.98
C SER A 72 -5.75 -5.16 8.49
N GLY A 73 -5.69 -6.47 8.29
CA GLY A 73 -6.87 -7.25 7.95
C GLY A 73 -7.59 -6.81 6.65
N ASN A 74 -8.89 -6.53 6.73
CA ASN A 74 -9.78 -6.41 5.58
C ASN A 74 -9.54 -5.17 4.72
N SER A 75 -9.02 -4.06 5.26
CA SER A 75 -8.74 -2.85 4.48
C SER A 75 -7.51 -2.99 3.58
N THR A 76 -6.72 -4.04 3.74
CA THR A 76 -5.56 -4.36 2.91
C THR A 76 -5.90 -4.47 1.42
N SER A 77 -7.13 -4.87 1.07
CA SER A 77 -7.61 -4.91 -0.32
C SER A 77 -7.55 -3.56 -1.02
N ALA A 78 -7.84 -2.46 -0.31
CA ALA A 78 -7.71 -1.10 -0.85
C ALA A 78 -6.24 -0.72 -1.08
N LEU A 79 -5.33 -1.09 -0.16
CA LEU A 79 -3.90 -0.90 -0.33
C LEU A 79 -3.38 -1.65 -1.59
N PHE A 80 -3.82 -2.88 -1.79
CA PHE A 80 -3.44 -3.67 -2.96
C PHE A 80 -3.97 -3.06 -4.25
N TYR A 81 -5.19 -2.53 -4.26
CA TYR A 81 -5.72 -1.79 -5.39
C TYR A 81 -4.90 -0.53 -5.70
N LEU A 82 -4.51 0.23 -4.68
CA LEU A 82 -3.64 1.40 -4.85
C LEU A 82 -2.26 1.02 -5.40
N ARG A 83 -1.67 -0.10 -4.98
CA ARG A 83 -0.37 -0.55 -5.47
C ARG A 83 -0.44 -1.08 -6.90
N TRP A 84 -1.20 -2.15 -7.11
CA TRP A 84 -1.21 -2.88 -8.37
C TRP A 84 -2.31 -2.43 -9.33
N GLY A 85 -3.50 -2.11 -8.83
CA GLY A 85 -4.58 -1.59 -9.65
C GLY A 85 -4.27 -0.22 -10.25
N LYS A 86 -3.67 0.67 -9.46
CA LYS A 86 -3.23 2.01 -9.90
C LYS A 86 -1.78 2.06 -10.36
N GLN A 87 -1.04 0.95 -10.28
CA GLN A 87 0.37 0.86 -10.68
C GLN A 87 1.25 1.94 -10.03
N THR A 88 1.10 2.15 -8.73
CA THR A 88 1.91 3.15 -8.00
C THR A 88 3.33 2.62 -7.78
N PHE A 89 4.20 2.88 -8.75
CA PHE A 89 5.56 2.35 -8.83
C PHE A 89 6.44 2.74 -7.65
N ALA A 90 6.47 4.03 -7.31
CA ALA A 90 7.43 4.56 -6.35
C ALA A 90 6.79 4.78 -4.97
N ASN A 91 7.27 4.07 -3.95
CA ASN A 91 6.99 4.36 -2.57
C ASN A 91 8.10 5.25 -2.02
N VAL A 92 7.81 6.55 -1.90
CA VAL A 92 8.76 7.57 -1.46
C VAL A 92 8.64 7.75 0.06
N ARG A 93 9.72 7.46 0.79
CA ARG A 93 9.76 7.50 2.25
C ARG A 93 10.82 8.47 2.76
N PRO A 94 10.46 9.70 3.13
CA PRO A 94 11.36 10.60 3.83
C PRO A 94 11.76 10.03 5.19
N CYS A 95 13.03 10.11 5.52
CA CYS A 95 13.60 9.62 6.77
C CYS A 95 14.45 10.75 7.37
N ILE A 96 13.85 11.52 8.27
CA ILE A 96 14.48 12.69 8.87
C ILE A 96 14.44 12.53 10.38
N TRP A 97 15.62 12.56 11.02
CA TRP A 97 15.67 12.62 12.47
C TRP A 97 15.50 14.05 12.96
N GLN A 98 14.71 14.22 14.00
CA GLN A 98 14.48 15.53 14.63
C GLN A 98 15.03 15.54 16.06
N PRO A 99 15.65 16.63 16.53
CA PRO A 99 16.08 16.78 17.91
C PRO A 99 14.94 16.50 18.89
N GLY A 100 15.22 15.68 19.91
CA GLY A 100 14.25 15.28 20.92
C GLY A 100 13.50 13.98 20.62
N TYR A 101 13.60 13.41 19.41
CA TYR A 101 13.08 12.09 19.14
C TYR A 101 14.05 11.00 19.56
N ALA A 102 13.51 9.94 20.19
CA ALA A 102 14.28 8.75 20.49
C ALA A 102 14.69 8.04 19.19
N SER A 103 15.90 7.52 19.15
CA SER A 103 16.43 6.74 18.03
C SER A 103 17.11 5.49 18.54
N PRO A 104 16.99 4.34 17.86
CA PRO A 104 17.78 3.15 18.16
C PRO A 104 19.27 3.31 17.75
N MET A 105 19.59 4.36 16.97
CA MET A 105 20.95 4.64 16.53
C MET A 105 21.71 5.46 17.55
N ALA A 106 23.00 5.15 17.74
CA ALA A 106 23.87 5.85 18.69
C ALA A 106 24.16 7.30 18.27
N LYS A 107 24.10 7.61 17.00
CA LYS A 107 24.36 8.95 16.42
C LYS A 107 23.33 9.22 15.31
N PRO A 108 22.12 9.65 15.65
CA PRO A 108 21.08 9.93 14.67
C PRO A 108 21.18 11.32 14.03
N GLU A 109 22.02 12.20 14.57
CA GLU A 109 22.15 13.59 14.13
C GLU A 109 22.56 13.66 12.66
N GLY A 110 21.85 14.44 11.88
CA GLY A 110 22.11 14.63 10.44
C GLY A 110 21.50 13.56 9.54
N ILE A 111 20.68 12.64 10.08
CA ILE A 111 19.91 11.74 9.23
C ILE A 111 18.84 12.56 8.51
N ASP A 112 19.02 12.69 7.20
CA ASP A 112 18.07 13.31 6.27
C ASP A 112 18.24 12.65 4.90
N PHE A 113 17.40 11.67 4.60
CA PHE A 113 17.44 10.97 3.31
C PHE A 113 16.05 10.48 2.91
N VAL A 114 15.91 10.12 1.65
CA VAL A 114 14.69 9.57 1.09
C VAL A 114 14.96 8.16 0.59
N ILE A 115 14.16 7.20 1.06
CA ILE A 115 14.12 5.85 0.50
C ILE A 115 13.07 5.85 -0.62
N VAL A 116 13.46 5.48 -1.82
CA VAL A 116 12.53 5.19 -2.92
C VAL A 116 12.48 3.68 -3.10
N ARG A 117 11.30 3.11 -2.83
CA ARG A 117 11.05 1.68 -2.98
C ARG A 117 10.17 1.43 -4.20
N GLU A 118 10.58 0.49 -5.03
CA GLU A 118 9.76 -0.08 -6.06
C GLU A 118 8.62 -0.91 -5.42
N ASN A 119 7.38 -0.80 -5.93
CA ASN A 119 6.19 -1.34 -5.28
C ASN A 119 5.47 -2.43 -6.08
N LEU A 120 5.81 -2.66 -7.34
CA LEU A 120 5.01 -3.47 -8.25
C LEU A 120 5.52 -4.89 -8.42
N GLU A 121 6.80 -5.09 -8.16
CA GLU A 121 7.49 -6.38 -8.34
C GLU A 121 7.91 -6.99 -7.00
N ASP A 122 8.72 -8.05 -7.05
CA ASP A 122 9.26 -8.74 -5.90
C ASP A 122 8.29 -9.74 -5.24
N LEU A 123 8.71 -10.35 -4.14
CA LEU A 123 7.98 -11.36 -3.37
C LEU A 123 6.59 -10.90 -2.89
N TYR A 124 6.40 -9.58 -2.75
CA TYR A 124 5.12 -9.01 -2.37
C TYR A 124 4.02 -9.14 -3.42
N LEU A 125 4.37 -9.54 -4.65
CA LEU A 125 3.39 -9.80 -5.69
C LEU A 125 2.49 -11.00 -5.36
N GLY A 126 2.95 -11.90 -4.47
CA GLY A 126 2.18 -13.06 -4.04
C GLY A 126 2.01 -14.11 -5.13
N LEU A 127 2.95 -14.18 -6.07
CA LEU A 127 2.99 -15.27 -7.06
C LEU A 127 3.65 -16.47 -6.40
N GLU A 128 2.84 -17.41 -5.98
CA GLU A 128 3.27 -18.65 -5.33
C GLU A 128 2.45 -19.84 -5.80
N GLY A 129 3.08 -21.00 -5.84
CA GLY A 129 2.45 -22.24 -6.28
C GLY A 129 3.36 -23.46 -6.09
N ASP A 130 2.97 -24.56 -6.64
CA ASP A 130 3.77 -25.79 -6.61
C ASP A 130 4.70 -25.86 -7.82
N ILE A 131 5.97 -26.22 -7.60
CA ILE A 131 7.00 -26.27 -8.67
C ILE A 131 6.57 -27.20 -9.82
N GLU A 132 5.81 -28.24 -9.51
CA GLU A 132 5.27 -29.18 -10.51
C GLU A 132 4.37 -28.48 -11.54
N GLU A 133 3.67 -27.41 -11.15
CA GLU A 133 2.83 -26.61 -12.08
C GLU A 133 3.68 -25.87 -13.10
N LEU A 134 4.91 -25.49 -12.73
CA LEU A 134 5.86 -24.81 -13.59
C LEU A 134 6.74 -25.74 -14.41
N ALA A 135 6.76 -27.04 -14.10
CA ALA A 135 7.65 -28.02 -14.75
C ALA A 135 7.47 -28.05 -16.29
N ALA A 136 6.24 -27.81 -16.77
CA ALA A 136 5.93 -27.77 -18.20
C ALA A 136 6.53 -26.54 -18.93
N LEU A 137 6.98 -25.52 -18.21
CA LEU A 137 7.49 -24.26 -18.79
C LEU A 137 8.99 -24.29 -19.12
N ASN A 138 9.69 -25.41 -18.83
CA ASN A 138 11.11 -25.59 -19.12
C ASN A 138 12.04 -24.46 -18.66
N TYR A 139 11.76 -23.85 -17.51
CA TYR A 139 12.63 -22.83 -16.94
C TYR A 139 13.97 -23.43 -16.50
N TYR A 140 15.06 -22.81 -16.94
CA TYR A 140 16.42 -23.19 -16.57
C TYR A 140 17.02 -22.17 -15.60
N SER A 141 17.43 -22.63 -14.44
CA SER A 141 18.18 -21.81 -13.48
C SER A 141 19.66 -21.78 -13.86
N ARG A 142 20.16 -20.59 -14.23
CA ARG A 142 21.59 -20.40 -14.53
C ARG A 142 22.47 -20.60 -13.30
N HIS A 143 21.97 -20.29 -12.11
CA HIS A 143 22.71 -20.42 -10.85
C HIS A 143 22.72 -21.86 -10.35
N ALA A 144 21.59 -22.55 -10.34
CA ALA A 144 21.51 -23.96 -10.00
C ALA A 144 22.03 -24.89 -11.10
N ARG A 145 22.18 -24.39 -12.36
CA ARG A 145 22.55 -25.15 -13.55
C ARG A 145 21.65 -26.38 -13.80
N ALA A 146 20.36 -26.19 -13.53
CA ALA A 146 19.34 -27.24 -13.62
C ALA A 146 18.05 -26.68 -14.19
N ASN A 147 17.23 -27.53 -14.81
CA ASN A 147 15.87 -27.15 -15.13
C ASN A 147 15.02 -27.15 -13.86
N LEU A 148 13.94 -26.38 -13.87
CA LEU A 148 13.03 -26.32 -12.73
C LEU A 148 12.46 -27.70 -12.37
N SER A 149 12.16 -28.53 -13.39
CA SER A 149 11.71 -29.90 -13.23
C SER A 149 12.72 -30.83 -12.50
N ASP A 150 14.00 -30.49 -12.53
CA ASP A 150 15.07 -31.29 -11.91
C ASP A 150 15.29 -30.94 -10.43
N LEU A 151 14.67 -29.82 -9.95
CA LEU A 151 14.82 -29.37 -8.57
C LEU A 151 13.93 -30.14 -7.58
N GLY A 152 13.05 -31.00 -8.09
CA GLY A 152 12.14 -31.83 -7.31
C GLY A 152 10.90 -31.03 -6.82
N PRO A 153 10.05 -31.68 -6.00
CA PRO A 153 8.84 -31.05 -5.50
C PRO A 153 9.16 -29.91 -4.53
N GLY A 154 8.39 -28.85 -4.61
CA GLY A 154 8.56 -27.67 -3.76
C GLY A 154 7.56 -26.56 -4.10
N LYS A 155 7.79 -25.40 -3.51
CA LYS A 155 6.99 -24.19 -3.79
C LYS A 155 7.87 -23.09 -4.39
N TYR A 156 7.28 -22.26 -5.24
CA TYR A 156 7.89 -21.05 -5.78
C TYR A 156 7.21 -19.83 -5.21
#